data_122adb729110cd95621b0128d26fa484
#
_entry.id   122adb729110cd95621b0128d26fa484
#
_cell.length_a   1.000
_cell.length_b   1.000
_cell.length_c   1.000
_cell.angle_alpha   90.00
_cell.angle_beta   90.00
_cell.angle_gamma   90.00
#
_symmetry.space_group_name_H-M   'P 1'
#
loop_
_entity.id
_entity.type
_entity.pdbx_description
1 polymer ?
#
loop_
_entity_poly.entity_id
_entity_poly.type
_entity_poly.pdbx_seq_one_letter_code
_entity_poly.pdbx_strand_id
1 'polypeptide(L)'
;EYNSGDSATVENHKNREASRFFLANIRAPGMGNPKRSEPPKPWGWESREFARHQAIGKKVRVEVEFSRKVQLKGEDELPSGEERDLTFVSIILPNDKNLSELIVGAGLANVAPPRAEDSFTKYMKQLTEAEEEAKKKKLGLHSTKTPLNPAKYIDYSQPKQSSKARQFFDFTKNEPVVTGVVEAALSGSLFKIRLD
;
A
#
# COMPACT_ATOMS: atom_id res chain seq x y z
N GLU A 1 -3.09 8.37 0.03
CA GLU A 1 -2.79 7.35 -0.99
C GLU A 1 -2.10 6.14 -0.35
N TYR A 2 -2.38 4.94 -0.83
CA TYR A 2 -1.72 3.70 -0.41
C TYR A 2 -0.91 3.12 -1.56
N ASN A 3 0.40 2.96 -1.35
CA ASN A 3 1.29 2.35 -2.34
C ASN A 3 1.38 0.83 -2.16
N SER A 4 1.24 0.37 -0.91
CA SER A 4 1.19 -1.03 -0.49
C SER A 4 0.33 -1.16 0.76
N GLY A 5 0.11 -2.36 1.26
CA GLY A 5 -0.63 -2.57 2.50
C GLY A 5 0.08 -2.02 3.75
N ASP A 6 1.39 -1.79 3.68
CA ASP A 6 2.22 -1.31 4.79
C ASP A 6 2.82 0.09 4.57
N SER A 7 2.40 0.82 3.52
CA SER A 7 2.86 2.20 3.28
C SER A 7 1.75 3.10 2.75
N ALA A 8 1.67 4.29 3.31
CA ALA A 8 0.64 5.27 2.99
C ALA A 8 1.24 6.68 2.85
N THR A 9 0.68 7.47 1.95
CA THR A 9 0.87 8.91 1.91
C THR A 9 -0.33 9.57 2.59
N VAL A 10 -0.06 10.32 3.64
CA VAL A 10 -1.08 11.01 4.46
C VAL A 10 -0.89 12.52 4.31
N GLU A 11 -1.98 13.22 4.04
CA GLU A 11 -2.01 14.68 3.98
C GLU A 11 -2.28 15.24 5.38
N ASN A 12 -1.45 16.17 5.81
CA ASN A 12 -1.67 16.89 7.05
C ASN A 12 -2.85 17.85 6.87
N HIS A 13 -3.85 17.75 7.72
CA HIS A 13 -5.08 18.55 7.62
C HIS A 13 -4.86 20.06 7.78
N LYS A 14 -3.79 20.49 8.49
CA LYS A 14 -3.54 21.90 8.77
C LYS A 14 -2.80 22.59 7.63
N ASN A 15 -1.72 22.01 7.12
CA ASN A 15 -0.83 22.65 6.15
C ASN A 15 -0.92 22.02 4.74
N ARG A 16 -1.73 20.98 4.57
CA ARG A 16 -1.95 20.26 3.31
C ARG A 16 -0.69 19.56 2.76
N GLU A 17 0.35 19.46 3.56
CA GLU A 17 1.55 18.73 3.17
C GLU A 17 1.30 17.22 3.20
N ALA A 18 1.69 16.56 2.13
CA ALA A 18 1.60 15.11 2.01
C ALA A 18 2.95 14.47 2.37
N SER A 19 2.92 13.54 3.32
CA SER A 19 4.11 12.81 3.76
C SER A 19 3.89 11.31 3.63
N ARG A 20 4.92 10.61 3.16
CA ARG A 20 4.90 9.15 3.06
C ARG A 20 5.37 8.52 4.35
N PHE A 21 4.56 7.62 4.87
CA PHE A 21 4.81 6.85 6.08
C PHE A 21 4.80 5.36 5.82
N PHE A 22 5.50 4.63 6.67
CA PHE A 22 5.47 3.17 6.71
C PHE A 22 4.81 2.72 8.00
N LEU A 23 3.99 1.68 7.95
CA LEU A 23 3.40 1.11 9.14
C LEU A 23 4.45 0.37 9.96
N ALA A 24 4.51 0.68 11.25
CA ALA A 24 5.54 0.15 12.15
C ALA A 24 5.35 -1.36 12.39
N ASN A 25 6.45 -2.09 12.34
CA ASN A 25 6.56 -3.52 12.69
C ASN A 25 5.59 -4.45 11.96
N ILE A 26 5.12 -4.07 10.76
CA ILE A 26 4.43 -5.00 9.88
C ILE A 26 5.09 -5.03 8.50
N ARG A 27 4.85 -6.11 7.77
CA ARG A 27 5.30 -6.28 6.39
C ARG A 27 4.18 -6.86 5.54
N ALA A 28 3.64 -6.05 4.64
CA ALA A 28 2.69 -6.49 3.63
C ALA A 28 3.42 -7.06 2.39
N PRO A 29 2.77 -7.93 1.62
CA PRO A 29 3.28 -8.36 0.32
C PRO A 29 3.40 -7.19 -0.63
N GLY A 30 4.49 -7.16 -1.41
CA GLY A 30 4.78 -6.09 -2.34
C GLY A 30 3.83 -6.08 -3.54
N MET A 31 3.50 -4.87 -4.01
CA MET A 31 2.68 -4.63 -5.21
C MET A 31 3.44 -4.85 -6.52
N GLY A 32 4.72 -5.26 -6.44
CA GLY A 32 5.59 -5.31 -7.61
C GLY A 32 6.06 -3.92 -8.05
N ASN A 33 6.91 -3.90 -9.05
CA ASN A 33 7.41 -2.67 -9.65
C ASN A 33 7.39 -2.80 -11.18
N PRO A 34 6.44 -2.15 -11.87
CA PRO A 34 6.34 -2.21 -13.33
C PRO A 34 7.59 -1.69 -14.05
N LYS A 35 8.33 -0.74 -13.45
CA LYS A 35 9.58 -0.21 -14.02
C LYS A 35 10.68 -1.27 -14.04
N ARG A 36 10.68 -2.19 -13.05
CA ARG A 36 11.65 -3.29 -12.92
C ARG A 36 11.12 -4.62 -13.43
N SER A 37 9.94 -4.65 -14.03
CA SER A 37 9.25 -5.89 -14.44
C SER A 37 9.04 -6.89 -13.27
N GLU A 38 8.99 -6.40 -12.03
CA GLU A 38 8.69 -7.22 -10.87
C GLU A 38 7.17 -7.40 -10.75
N PRO A 39 6.67 -8.65 -10.75
CA PRO A 39 5.25 -8.90 -10.57
C PRO A 39 4.81 -8.63 -9.13
N PRO A 40 3.53 -8.31 -8.90
CA PRO A 40 2.98 -8.22 -7.56
C PRO A 40 3.07 -9.58 -6.86
N LYS A 41 3.38 -9.56 -5.56
CA LYS A 41 3.36 -10.76 -4.73
C LYS A 41 1.90 -11.18 -4.44
N PRO A 42 1.66 -12.49 -4.24
CA PRO A 42 0.35 -12.96 -3.79
C PRO A 42 -0.13 -12.18 -2.56
N TRP A 43 -1.41 -11.82 -2.51
CA TRP A 43 -2.05 -11.02 -1.47
C TRP A 43 -1.62 -9.55 -1.38
N GLY A 44 -0.71 -9.08 -2.25
CA GLY A 44 -0.28 -7.68 -2.24
C GLY A 44 -1.40 -6.72 -2.59
N TRP A 45 -2.20 -7.08 -3.58
CA TRP A 45 -3.36 -6.31 -4.00
C TRP A 45 -4.40 -6.23 -2.88
N GLU A 46 -4.80 -7.36 -2.35
CA GLU A 46 -5.82 -7.46 -1.30
C GLU A 46 -5.39 -6.70 -0.05
N SER A 47 -4.11 -6.79 0.31
CA SER A 47 -3.54 -6.02 1.43
C SER A 47 -3.67 -4.51 1.22
N ARG A 48 -3.29 -4.03 0.03
CA ARG A 48 -3.42 -2.61 -0.32
C ARG A 48 -4.87 -2.15 -0.31
N GLU A 49 -5.76 -2.89 -0.96
CA GLU A 49 -7.17 -2.52 -1.04
C GLU A 49 -7.85 -2.55 0.33
N PHE A 50 -7.53 -3.53 1.16
CA PHE A 50 -8.02 -3.57 2.53
C PHE A 50 -7.63 -2.30 3.30
N ALA A 51 -6.35 -1.90 3.26
CA ALA A 51 -5.88 -0.68 3.90
C ALA A 51 -6.58 0.58 3.36
N ARG A 52 -6.79 0.65 2.05
CA ARG A 52 -7.51 1.74 1.38
C ARG A 52 -8.94 1.86 1.89
N HIS A 53 -9.70 0.77 1.89
CA HIS A 53 -11.08 0.73 2.36
C HIS A 53 -11.23 1.15 3.83
N GLN A 54 -10.22 0.82 4.65
CA GLN A 54 -10.25 1.21 6.07
C GLN A 54 -10.01 2.70 6.29
N ALA A 55 -9.15 3.34 5.51
CA ALA A 55 -8.60 4.65 5.87
C ALA A 55 -8.84 5.77 4.86
N ILE A 56 -9.06 5.48 3.56
CA ILE A 56 -9.26 6.53 2.54
C ILE A 56 -10.50 7.35 2.87
N GLY A 57 -10.38 8.67 2.72
CA GLY A 57 -11.44 9.64 3.00
C GLY A 57 -11.72 9.89 4.49
N LYS A 58 -10.99 9.24 5.39
CA LYS A 58 -11.14 9.41 6.83
C LYS A 58 -10.05 10.29 7.42
N LYS A 59 -10.40 11.05 8.46
CA LYS A 59 -9.41 11.67 9.34
C LYS A 59 -8.81 10.57 10.22
N VAL A 60 -7.49 10.47 10.23
CA VAL A 60 -6.77 9.48 11.03
C VAL A 60 -5.79 10.18 11.95
N ARG A 61 -5.45 9.55 13.07
CA ARG A 61 -4.36 9.99 13.95
C ARG A 61 -3.10 9.22 13.56
N VAL A 62 -2.04 9.93 13.23
CA VAL A 62 -0.73 9.35 12.91
C VAL A 62 0.16 9.51 14.12
N GLU A 63 0.62 8.41 14.66
CA GLU A 63 1.54 8.34 15.78
C GLU A 63 2.90 7.87 15.28
N VAL A 64 3.91 8.75 15.37
CA VAL A 64 5.28 8.41 14.97
C VAL A 64 5.87 7.48 16.03
N GLU A 65 6.33 6.31 15.61
CA GLU A 65 6.93 5.31 16.48
C GLU A 65 8.45 5.43 16.46
N PHE A 66 9.04 5.42 15.26
CA PHE A 66 10.49 5.60 15.07
C PHE A 66 10.81 6.05 13.64
N SER A 67 12.03 6.53 13.44
CA SER A 67 12.57 6.85 12.11
C SER A 67 13.86 6.08 11.88
N ARG A 68 14.14 5.73 10.62
CA ARG A 68 15.34 5.02 10.24
C ARG A 68 15.93 5.55 8.96
N LYS A 69 17.24 5.78 8.94
CA LYS A 69 17.98 6.10 7.74
C LYS A 69 18.22 4.85 6.90
N VAL A 70 17.94 4.94 5.63
CA VAL A 70 18.15 3.88 4.65
C VAL A 70 18.99 4.44 3.52
N GLN A 71 20.11 3.77 3.22
CA GLN A 71 20.88 4.09 2.03
C GLN A 71 20.14 3.57 0.80
N LEU A 72 19.88 4.47 -0.14
CA LEU A 72 19.30 4.12 -1.43
C LEU A 72 20.40 3.46 -2.27
N LYS A 73 20.23 2.18 -2.58
CA LYS A 73 21.05 1.53 -3.58
C LYS A 73 20.62 2.09 -4.94
N GLY A 74 21.55 2.76 -5.61
CA GLY A 74 21.39 3.62 -6.78
C GLY A 74 20.67 3.05 -7.99
N GLU A 75 19.35 2.86 -7.90
CA GLU A 75 18.49 2.46 -9.02
C GLU A 75 17.16 3.23 -9.10
N ASP A 76 16.86 4.09 -8.13
CA ASP A 76 15.65 4.92 -8.13
C ASP A 76 16.00 6.40 -8.32
N GLU A 77 16.35 6.82 -9.55
CA GLU A 77 16.46 8.22 -10.02
C GLU A 77 17.28 9.21 -9.12
N LEU A 78 17.95 8.71 -8.08
CA LEU A 78 18.78 9.47 -7.14
C LEU A 78 20.23 8.97 -7.19
N PRO A 79 21.23 9.86 -7.01
CA PRO A 79 22.63 9.46 -6.95
C PRO A 79 22.86 8.37 -5.88
N SER A 80 23.64 7.36 -6.22
CA SER A 80 24.02 6.30 -5.27
C SER A 80 24.73 6.91 -4.06
N GLY A 81 24.18 6.69 -2.87
CA GLY A 81 24.75 7.16 -1.60
C GLY A 81 23.90 8.15 -0.82
N GLU A 82 22.79 8.63 -1.34
CA GLU A 82 21.87 9.45 -0.55
C GLU A 82 21.16 8.60 0.52
N GLU A 83 21.18 9.12 1.74
CA GLU A 83 20.40 8.58 2.85
C GLU A 83 18.98 9.16 2.81
N ARG A 84 18.00 8.32 3.00
CA ARG A 84 16.61 8.73 3.14
C ARG A 84 16.07 8.33 4.50
N ASP A 85 15.46 9.30 5.18
CA ASP A 85 14.75 9.03 6.42
C ASP A 85 13.39 8.37 6.12
N LEU A 86 13.21 7.16 6.61
CA LEU A 86 11.92 6.47 6.60
C LEU A 86 11.27 6.63 7.96
N THR A 87 10.07 7.21 7.98
CA THR A 87 9.29 7.37 9.21
C THR A 87 8.28 6.23 9.34
N PHE A 88 8.36 5.54 10.46
CA PHE A 88 7.47 4.44 10.81
C PHE A 88 6.43 4.91 11.82
N VAL A 89 5.18 4.59 11.53
CA VAL A 89 4.03 5.13 12.26
C VAL A 89 3.00 4.06 12.60
N SER A 90 2.19 4.35 13.61
CA SER A 90 0.90 3.72 13.83
C SER A 90 -0.21 4.65 13.33
N ILE A 91 -1.12 4.14 12.51
CA ILE A 91 -2.29 4.88 12.03
C ILE A 91 -3.51 4.42 12.81
N ILE A 92 -4.08 5.35 13.57
CA ILE A 92 -5.27 5.11 14.38
C ILE A 92 -6.49 5.69 13.67
N LEU A 93 -7.45 4.83 13.40
CA LEU A 93 -8.70 5.16 12.73
C LEU A 93 -9.65 5.93 13.67
N PRO A 94 -10.72 6.58 13.15
CA PRO A 94 -11.67 7.33 13.97
C PRO A 94 -12.38 6.52 15.07
N ASN A 95 -12.40 5.20 14.95
CA ASN A 95 -12.96 4.27 15.93
C ASN A 95 -11.91 3.72 16.92
N ASP A 96 -10.78 4.42 17.06
CA ASP A 96 -9.61 4.06 17.88
C ASP A 96 -8.95 2.71 17.56
N LYS A 97 -9.26 2.11 16.40
CA LYS A 97 -8.61 0.89 15.94
C LYS A 97 -7.28 1.21 15.23
N ASN A 98 -6.27 0.40 15.55
CA ASN A 98 -5.00 0.47 14.84
C ASN A 98 -5.11 -0.22 13.47
N LEU A 99 -4.77 0.52 12.40
CA LEU A 99 -4.83 0.00 11.04
C LEU A 99 -3.92 -1.21 10.83
N SER A 100 -2.71 -1.19 11.44
CA SER A 100 -1.76 -2.30 11.35
C SER A 100 -2.34 -3.59 11.94
N GLU A 101 -3.00 -3.49 13.10
CA GLU A 101 -3.67 -4.61 13.75
C GLU A 101 -4.78 -5.20 12.86
N LEU A 102 -5.58 -4.35 12.22
CA LEU A 102 -6.63 -4.82 11.31
C LEU A 102 -6.07 -5.55 10.08
N ILE A 103 -4.98 -5.03 9.49
CA ILE A 103 -4.33 -5.65 8.32
C ILE A 103 -3.73 -7.01 8.70
N VAL A 104 -3.03 -7.08 9.83
CA VAL A 104 -2.42 -8.32 10.35
C VAL A 104 -3.50 -9.33 10.73
N GLY A 105 -4.54 -8.89 11.44
CA GLY A 105 -5.67 -9.74 11.85
C GLY A 105 -6.47 -10.30 10.68
N ALA A 106 -6.49 -9.60 9.53
CA ALA A 106 -7.04 -10.10 8.29
C ALA A 106 -6.10 -11.10 7.56
N GLY A 107 -4.88 -11.33 8.06
CA GLY A 107 -3.86 -12.17 7.43
C GLY A 107 -3.24 -11.53 6.18
N LEU A 108 -3.28 -10.20 6.06
CA LEU A 108 -2.83 -9.47 4.88
C LEU A 108 -1.45 -8.82 5.05
N ALA A 109 -0.86 -8.92 6.24
CA ALA A 109 0.52 -8.61 6.53
C ALA A 109 1.04 -9.54 7.63
N ASN A 110 2.36 -9.71 7.67
CA ASN A 110 3.04 -10.39 8.77
C ASN A 110 3.61 -9.36 9.75
N VAL A 111 3.71 -9.73 11.00
CA VAL A 111 4.45 -8.97 11.99
C VAL A 111 5.94 -9.03 11.65
N ALA A 112 6.60 -7.88 11.58
CA ALA A 112 8.03 -7.78 11.33
C ALA A 112 8.75 -7.55 12.65
N PRO A 113 9.74 -8.40 13.01
CA PRO A 113 10.51 -8.19 14.21
C PRO A 113 11.27 -6.86 14.13
N PRO A 114 11.50 -6.21 15.27
CA PRO A 114 12.32 -5.01 15.32
C PRO A 114 13.74 -5.33 14.86
N ARG A 115 14.39 -4.39 14.20
CA ARG A 115 15.76 -4.54 13.73
C ARG A 115 16.80 -3.95 14.69
N ALA A 116 16.35 -3.08 15.60
CA ALA A 116 17.14 -2.45 16.65
C ALA A 116 16.27 -2.31 17.91
N GLU A 117 16.91 -2.09 19.06
CA GLU A 117 16.20 -2.01 20.35
C GLU A 117 15.21 -0.84 20.45
N ASP A 118 15.41 0.22 19.67
CA ASP A 118 14.56 1.40 19.59
C ASP A 118 13.49 1.34 18.47
N SER A 119 13.42 0.22 17.76
CA SER A 119 12.53 0.03 16.59
C SER A 119 11.25 -0.73 16.93
N PHE A 120 10.68 -0.45 18.10
CA PHE A 120 9.43 -1.07 18.56
C PHE A 120 8.25 -0.12 18.46
N THR A 121 7.12 -0.64 17.95
CA THR A 121 5.84 0.01 18.20
C THR A 121 5.30 -0.38 19.58
N LYS A 122 4.63 0.55 20.25
CA LYS A 122 3.93 0.27 21.50
C LYS A 122 2.79 -0.76 21.34
N TYR A 123 2.38 -1.03 20.11
CA TYR A 123 1.31 -1.97 19.76
C TYR A 123 1.82 -3.39 19.44
N MET A 124 3.09 -3.70 19.69
CA MET A 124 3.70 -4.96 19.30
C MET A 124 2.95 -6.19 19.81
N LYS A 125 2.47 -6.13 21.06
CA LYS A 125 1.69 -7.22 21.65
C LYS A 125 0.40 -7.48 20.88
N GLN A 126 -0.38 -6.43 20.61
CA GLN A 126 -1.63 -6.52 19.85
C GLN A 126 -1.41 -7.06 18.43
N LEU A 127 -0.32 -6.62 17.78
CA LEU A 127 0.05 -7.11 16.45
C LEU A 127 0.35 -8.62 16.49
N THR A 128 1.10 -9.08 17.48
CA THR A 128 1.43 -10.51 17.62
C THR A 128 0.19 -11.35 17.89
N GLU A 129 -0.68 -10.91 18.79
CA GLU A 129 -1.95 -11.57 19.08
C GLU A 129 -2.85 -11.65 17.83
N ALA A 130 -2.95 -10.55 17.07
CA ALA A 130 -3.71 -10.50 15.82
C ALA A 130 -3.14 -11.46 14.76
N GLU A 131 -1.81 -11.55 14.64
CA GLU A 131 -1.16 -12.50 13.72
C GLU A 131 -1.42 -13.96 14.10
N GLU A 132 -1.33 -14.28 15.39
CA GLU A 132 -1.63 -15.64 15.88
C GLU A 132 -3.09 -16.04 15.60
N GLU A 133 -4.03 -15.11 15.79
CA GLU A 133 -5.42 -15.37 15.43
C GLU A 133 -5.62 -15.57 13.92
N ALA A 134 -4.98 -14.74 13.10
CA ALA A 134 -5.02 -14.88 11.64
C ALA A 134 -4.45 -16.24 11.20
N LYS A 135 -3.36 -16.71 11.83
CA LYS A 135 -2.75 -18.02 11.60
C LYS A 135 -3.71 -19.16 11.99
N LYS A 136 -4.33 -19.08 13.19
CA LYS A 136 -5.32 -20.06 13.66
C LYS A 136 -6.51 -20.17 12.72
N LYS A 137 -7.01 -19.04 12.21
CA LYS A 137 -8.15 -18.97 11.28
C LYS A 137 -7.74 -19.22 9.83
N LYS A 138 -6.46 -19.39 9.52
CA LYS A 138 -5.89 -19.58 8.17
C LYS A 138 -6.33 -18.51 7.19
N LEU A 139 -6.22 -17.23 7.59
CA LEU A 139 -6.62 -16.08 6.76
C LEU A 139 -5.48 -15.61 5.86
N GLY A 140 -5.83 -15.08 4.70
CA GLY A 140 -4.92 -14.39 3.79
C GLY A 140 -3.62 -15.16 3.52
N LEU A 141 -2.48 -14.59 3.88
CA LEU A 141 -1.13 -15.15 3.74
C LEU A 141 -0.96 -16.51 4.44
N HIS A 142 -1.76 -16.80 5.45
CA HIS A 142 -1.71 -18.03 6.22
C HIS A 142 -2.69 -19.10 5.68
N SER A 143 -3.41 -18.78 4.60
CA SER A 143 -4.35 -19.71 3.97
C SER A 143 -3.65 -20.58 2.92
N THR A 144 -4.25 -21.73 2.63
CA THR A 144 -3.87 -22.56 1.47
C THR A 144 -4.52 -22.08 0.18
N LYS A 145 -5.40 -21.06 0.26
CA LYS A 145 -6.06 -20.48 -0.91
C LYS A 145 -5.09 -19.57 -1.64
N THR A 146 -5.00 -19.73 -2.94
CA THR A 146 -4.32 -18.76 -3.78
C THR A 146 -5.20 -17.51 -3.86
N PRO A 147 -4.64 -16.29 -3.70
CA PRO A 147 -5.40 -15.10 -3.95
C PRO A 147 -5.93 -15.11 -5.38
N LEU A 148 -7.05 -14.46 -5.59
CA LEU A 148 -7.52 -14.20 -6.95
C LEU A 148 -6.36 -13.56 -7.69
N ASN A 149 -5.96 -14.17 -8.79
CA ASN A 149 -4.80 -13.75 -9.57
C ASN A 149 -4.89 -12.22 -9.73
N PRO A 150 -3.91 -11.44 -9.25
CA PRO A 150 -4.00 -10.01 -9.41
C PRO A 150 -4.20 -9.75 -10.89
N ALA A 151 -5.32 -9.15 -11.24
CA ALA A 151 -5.67 -8.91 -12.63
C ALA A 151 -4.44 -8.34 -13.31
N LYS A 152 -3.99 -8.94 -14.40
CA LYS A 152 -2.91 -8.41 -15.24
C LYS A 152 -3.41 -7.11 -15.83
N TYR A 153 -3.38 -6.04 -15.02
CA TYR A 153 -3.71 -4.75 -15.59
C TYR A 153 -2.47 -4.10 -16.19
N ILE A 154 -2.70 -3.53 -17.34
CA ILE A 154 -1.70 -2.78 -18.08
C ILE A 154 -1.86 -1.32 -17.65
N ASP A 155 -0.80 -0.71 -17.16
CA ASP A 155 -0.79 0.72 -16.87
C ASP A 155 -0.56 1.49 -18.17
N TYR A 156 -1.64 1.94 -18.78
CA TYR A 156 -1.61 2.73 -20.02
C TYR A 156 -1.11 4.17 -19.82
N SER A 157 -0.93 4.64 -18.59
CA SER A 157 -0.32 5.96 -18.33
C SER A 157 1.19 5.99 -18.62
N GLN A 158 1.82 4.83 -18.80
CA GLN A 158 3.25 4.72 -19.09
C GLN A 158 3.57 5.09 -20.54
N PRO A 159 4.56 5.96 -20.81
CA PRO A 159 4.95 6.34 -22.19
C PRO A 159 5.22 5.16 -23.11
N LYS A 160 5.81 4.09 -22.58
CA LYS A 160 6.09 2.84 -23.31
C LYS A 160 4.84 2.09 -23.80
N GLN A 161 3.67 2.42 -23.26
CA GLN A 161 2.40 1.78 -23.61
C GLN A 161 1.52 2.64 -24.53
N SER A 162 2.02 3.77 -25.06
CA SER A 162 1.23 4.74 -25.82
C SER A 162 0.52 4.14 -27.04
N SER A 163 1.14 3.21 -27.76
CA SER A 163 0.51 2.52 -28.90
C SER A 163 -0.65 1.61 -28.45
N LYS A 164 -0.44 0.84 -27.37
CA LYS A 164 -1.49 -0.01 -26.80
C LYS A 164 -2.60 0.82 -26.16
N ALA A 165 -2.25 1.97 -25.56
CA ALA A 165 -3.22 2.91 -25.02
C ALA A 165 -4.16 3.44 -26.13
N ARG A 166 -3.64 3.75 -27.32
CA ARG A 166 -4.47 4.17 -28.47
C ARG A 166 -5.40 3.04 -28.92
N GLN A 167 -4.89 1.83 -29.09
CA GLN A 167 -5.72 0.68 -29.44
C GLN A 167 -6.82 0.42 -28.42
N PHE A 168 -6.49 0.51 -27.13
CA PHE A 168 -7.47 0.36 -26.05
C PHE A 168 -8.50 1.47 -26.07
N PHE A 169 -8.10 2.71 -26.30
CA PHE A 169 -9.01 3.84 -26.46
C PHE A 169 -9.96 3.63 -27.64
N ASP A 170 -9.45 3.18 -28.79
CA ASP A 170 -10.29 2.89 -29.96
C ASP A 170 -11.34 1.79 -29.70
N PHE A 171 -11.00 0.84 -28.85
CA PHE A 171 -11.95 -0.17 -28.39
C PHE A 171 -13.00 0.41 -27.44
N THR A 172 -12.56 1.17 -26.43
CA THR A 172 -13.45 1.66 -25.36
C THR A 172 -14.28 2.86 -25.74
N LYS A 173 -13.85 3.70 -26.70
CA LYS A 173 -14.59 4.92 -27.09
C LYS A 173 -16.00 4.67 -27.62
N ASN A 174 -16.29 3.46 -28.09
CA ASN A 174 -17.61 3.08 -28.62
C ASN A 174 -18.49 2.44 -27.53
N GLU A 175 -17.95 2.15 -26.34
CA GLU A 175 -18.73 1.64 -25.23
C GLU A 175 -19.51 2.77 -24.56
N PRO A 176 -20.84 2.65 -24.40
CA PRO A 176 -21.67 3.72 -23.84
C PRO A 176 -21.34 3.99 -22.36
N VAL A 177 -20.90 2.97 -21.63
CA VAL A 177 -20.52 3.06 -20.21
C VAL A 177 -19.40 2.07 -19.95
N VAL A 178 -18.37 2.53 -19.23
CA VAL A 178 -17.28 1.68 -18.77
C VAL A 178 -17.21 1.76 -17.26
N THR A 179 -17.22 0.61 -16.58
CA THR A 179 -17.16 0.53 -15.13
C THR A 179 -15.69 0.46 -14.66
N GLY A 180 -15.40 1.12 -13.57
CA GLY A 180 -14.05 1.10 -13.01
C GLY A 180 -13.94 1.74 -11.64
N VAL A 181 -12.76 1.62 -11.04
CA VAL A 181 -12.43 2.17 -9.73
C VAL A 181 -11.43 3.32 -9.88
N VAL A 182 -11.74 4.46 -9.29
CA VAL A 182 -10.81 5.60 -9.25
C VAL A 182 -9.64 5.25 -8.32
N GLU A 183 -8.46 5.07 -8.89
CA GLU A 183 -7.22 4.78 -8.17
C GLU A 183 -6.58 6.04 -7.58
N ALA A 184 -6.60 7.12 -8.35
CA ALA A 184 -6.09 8.42 -7.90
C ALA A 184 -6.77 9.56 -8.64
N ALA A 185 -7.02 10.66 -7.94
CA ALA A 185 -7.37 11.95 -8.52
C ALA A 185 -6.08 12.78 -8.63
N LEU A 186 -5.61 13.03 -9.84
CA LEU A 186 -4.37 13.77 -10.11
C LEU A 186 -4.64 15.28 -10.17
N SER A 187 -5.85 15.64 -10.61
CA SER A 187 -6.37 17.02 -10.58
C SER A 187 -7.90 16.97 -10.55
N GLY A 188 -8.56 18.12 -10.56
CA GLY A 188 -10.02 18.22 -10.64
C GLY A 188 -10.64 17.63 -11.91
N SER A 189 -9.83 17.38 -12.94
CA SER A 189 -10.27 16.86 -14.26
C SER A 189 -9.47 15.65 -14.74
N LEU A 190 -8.46 15.18 -13.98
CA LEU A 190 -7.60 14.08 -14.38
C LEU A 190 -7.58 12.99 -13.32
N PHE A 191 -8.06 11.82 -13.69
CA PHE A 191 -8.16 10.66 -12.81
C PHE A 191 -7.40 9.48 -13.38
N LYS A 192 -6.76 8.73 -12.52
CA LYS A 192 -6.28 7.38 -12.83
C LYS A 192 -7.38 6.40 -12.44
N ILE A 193 -7.92 5.69 -13.43
CA ILE A 193 -9.04 4.76 -13.24
C ILE A 193 -8.56 3.36 -13.62
N ARG A 194 -8.86 2.41 -12.75
CA ARG A 194 -8.74 0.99 -13.07
C ARG A 194 -10.10 0.53 -13.60
N LEU A 195 -10.12 0.02 -14.81
CA LEU A 195 -11.31 -0.57 -15.43
C LEU A 195 -11.45 -2.02 -15.01
N ASP A 196 -12.68 -2.48 -14.85
CA ASP A 196 -13.04 -3.85 -14.48
C ASP A 196 -12.93 -4.82 -15.66
#